data_13f2aca5bd7281b58c4fd2049ab4d33a
#
_entry.id   13f2aca5bd7281b58c4fd2049ab4d33a
#
_cell.length_a   1.000
_cell.length_b   1.000
_cell.length_c   1.000
_cell.angle_alpha   90.00
_cell.angle_beta   90.00
_cell.angle_gamma   90.00
#
_symmetry.space_group_name_H-M   'P 1'
#
loop_
_entity.id
_entity.type
_entity.pdbx_description
1 polymer ?
#
loop_
_entity_poly.entity_id
_entity_poly.type
_entity_poly.pdbx_seq_one_letter_code
_entity_poly.pdbx_strand_id
1 'polypeptide(L)'
;MPAELNEAIKSLLRDIGTVKVLASVNSDGRPHVSFKDSIRLNDTGNLEYDEFIESSQTNKNLVFSIWFHKQVAITILAPDKTCYQIKGTPVKAIIYGKKFEERYKQLKKERGIDLSTIWIIEPEEVIEETLAVRKTLEEAGHPLLRHLDTLLF
;
A
#
# COMPACT_ATOMS: atom_id res chain seq x y z
N MET A 1 -1.73 10.05 13.79
CA MET A 1 -1.01 11.14 13.11
C MET A 1 -0.60 10.66 11.73
N PRO A 2 -0.81 11.46 10.69
CA PRO A 2 -0.35 11.09 9.35
C PRO A 2 1.18 10.96 9.33
N ALA A 3 1.67 9.96 8.58
CA ALA A 3 3.09 9.80 8.33
C ALA A 3 3.45 10.50 7.03
N GLU A 4 4.62 11.12 6.99
CA GLU A 4 5.14 11.72 5.76
C GLU A 4 6.01 10.71 5.02
N LEU A 5 5.77 10.57 3.72
CA LEU A 5 6.52 9.64 2.88
C LEU A 5 7.82 10.31 2.41
N ASN A 6 8.93 9.60 2.54
CA ASN A 6 10.23 10.11 2.11
C ASN A 6 10.40 10.06 0.58
N GLU A 7 11.44 10.70 0.07
CA GLU A 7 11.69 10.79 -1.37
C GLU A 7 11.96 9.41 -2.01
N ALA A 8 12.56 8.48 -1.28
CA ALA A 8 12.80 7.12 -1.79
C ALA A 8 11.47 6.41 -2.08
N ILE A 9 10.51 6.50 -1.16
CA ILE A 9 9.18 5.93 -1.35
C ILE A 9 8.43 6.60 -2.49
N LYS A 10 8.48 7.94 -2.55
CA LYS A 10 7.85 8.70 -3.64
C LYS A 10 8.39 8.29 -5.00
N SER A 11 9.70 8.10 -5.11
CA SER A 11 10.35 7.64 -6.34
C SER A 11 9.88 6.24 -6.73
N LEU A 12 9.83 5.32 -5.77
CA LEU A 12 9.37 3.95 -6.01
C LEU A 12 7.90 3.92 -6.45
N LEU A 13 7.04 4.76 -5.89
CA LEU A 13 5.65 4.84 -6.28
C LEU A 13 5.45 5.32 -7.74
N ARG A 14 6.39 6.10 -8.26
CA ARG A 14 6.36 6.58 -9.64
C ARG A 14 6.96 5.58 -10.63
N ASP A 15 7.80 4.66 -10.15
CA ASP A 15 8.49 3.69 -10.99
C ASP A 15 7.53 2.58 -11.44
N ILE A 16 7.37 2.40 -12.74
CA ILE A 16 6.51 1.38 -13.32
C ILE A 16 6.96 -0.05 -12.97
N GLY A 17 8.24 -0.24 -12.66
CA GLY A 17 8.79 -1.54 -12.27
C GLY A 17 8.53 -1.92 -10.82
N THR A 18 7.96 -1.02 -10.01
CA THR A 18 7.66 -1.29 -8.62
C THR A 18 6.40 -2.13 -8.49
N VAL A 19 6.50 -3.24 -7.76
CA VAL A 19 5.33 -4.07 -7.40
C VAL A 19 4.64 -3.44 -6.20
N LYS A 20 3.32 -3.29 -6.28
CA LYS A 20 2.50 -2.67 -5.22
C LYS A 20 1.38 -3.61 -4.83
N VAL A 21 1.30 -3.89 -3.54
CA VAL A 21 0.37 -4.87 -2.98
C VAL A 21 -0.41 -4.21 -1.85
N LEU A 22 -1.71 -4.44 -1.82
CA LEU A 22 -2.60 -3.93 -0.77
C LEU A 22 -3.15 -5.10 0.04
N ALA A 23 -2.92 -5.07 1.34
CA ALA A 23 -3.46 -6.01 2.30
C ALA A 23 -4.57 -5.33 3.10
N SER A 24 -5.67 -6.04 3.28
CA SER A 24 -6.85 -5.57 4.01
C SER A 24 -7.46 -6.71 4.81
N VAL A 25 -8.40 -6.40 5.69
CA VAL A 25 -9.10 -7.39 6.52
C VAL A 25 -10.60 -7.27 6.34
N ASN A 26 -11.31 -8.38 6.51
CA ASN A 26 -12.76 -8.38 6.54
C ASN A 26 -13.29 -8.28 7.99
N SER A 27 -14.61 -8.33 8.17
CA SER A 27 -15.25 -8.24 9.49
C SER A 27 -14.89 -9.39 10.43
N ASP A 28 -14.46 -10.52 9.88
CA ASP A 28 -14.01 -11.69 10.68
C ASP A 28 -12.51 -11.65 10.98
N GLY A 29 -11.82 -10.59 10.58
CA GLY A 29 -10.38 -10.46 10.73
C GLY A 29 -9.56 -11.27 9.73
N ARG A 30 -10.18 -11.79 8.68
CA ARG A 30 -9.44 -12.54 7.64
C ARG A 30 -8.68 -11.59 6.74
N PRO A 31 -7.37 -11.80 6.56
CA PRO A 31 -6.58 -10.97 5.67
C PRO A 31 -6.84 -11.29 4.20
N HIS A 32 -6.68 -10.28 3.37
CA HIS A 32 -6.77 -10.39 1.91
C HIS A 32 -5.67 -9.53 1.30
N VAL A 33 -5.01 -10.04 0.27
CA VAL A 33 -3.91 -9.36 -0.41
C VAL A 33 -4.18 -9.34 -1.90
N SER A 34 -3.99 -8.19 -2.53
CA SER A 34 -4.12 -8.06 -3.97
C SER A 34 -3.09 -7.08 -4.54
N PHE A 35 -2.69 -7.31 -5.79
CA PHE A 35 -1.85 -6.36 -6.50
C PHE A 35 -2.68 -5.16 -6.94
N LYS A 36 -2.16 -3.95 -6.69
CA LYS A 36 -2.80 -2.69 -7.06
C LYS A 36 -1.77 -1.77 -7.72
N ASP A 37 -1.59 -1.91 -9.01
CA ASP A 37 -0.61 -1.14 -9.77
C ASP A 37 -0.93 0.36 -9.83
N SER A 38 -2.17 0.74 -9.54
CA SER A 38 -2.62 2.13 -9.55
C SER A 38 -2.32 2.91 -8.27
N ILE A 39 -1.74 2.26 -7.25
CA ILE A 39 -1.38 2.96 -6.01
C ILE A 39 -0.38 4.08 -6.31
N ARG A 40 -0.71 5.29 -5.88
CA ARG A 40 0.07 6.50 -6.12
C ARG A 40 -0.08 7.49 -4.99
N LEU A 41 0.85 8.43 -4.91
CA LEU A 41 0.76 9.55 -3.99
C LEU A 41 -0.07 10.66 -4.64
N ASN A 42 -0.99 11.25 -3.89
CA ASN A 42 -1.76 12.41 -4.36
C ASN A 42 -1.15 13.73 -3.87
N ASP A 43 -1.76 14.86 -4.26
CA ASP A 43 -1.26 16.19 -3.94
C ASP A 43 -1.33 16.53 -2.46
N THR A 44 -2.15 15.84 -1.69
CA THR A 44 -2.31 16.09 -0.25
C THR A 44 -1.39 15.25 0.63
N GLY A 45 -0.55 14.41 0.03
CA GLY A 45 0.35 13.52 0.77
C GLY A 45 -0.29 12.20 1.16
N ASN A 46 -1.49 11.91 0.70
CA ASN A 46 -2.16 10.63 0.91
C ASN A 46 -1.90 9.69 -0.25
N LEU A 47 -2.08 8.40 0.00
CA LEU A 47 -2.05 7.40 -1.06
C LEU A 47 -3.45 7.27 -1.65
N GLU A 48 -3.52 6.95 -2.94
CA GLU A 48 -4.79 6.63 -3.58
C GLU A 48 -4.60 5.50 -4.58
N TYR A 49 -5.70 4.77 -4.85
CA TYR A 49 -5.70 3.79 -5.92
C TYR A 49 -7.08 3.69 -6.57
N ASP A 50 -7.09 3.13 -7.77
CA ASP A 50 -8.32 2.95 -8.54
C ASP A 50 -8.86 1.54 -8.34
N GLU A 51 -10.09 1.41 -7.85
CA GLU A 51 -10.79 0.15 -7.79
C GLU A 51 -11.64 -0.02 -9.04
N PHE A 52 -11.44 -1.11 -9.76
CA PHE A 52 -12.14 -1.37 -11.02
C PHE A 52 -13.36 -2.28 -10.84
N ILE A 53 -13.42 -3.03 -9.74
CA ILE A 53 -14.46 -4.04 -9.52
C ILE A 53 -15.15 -3.77 -8.18
N GLU A 54 -16.38 -3.29 -8.24
CA GLU A 54 -17.17 -2.94 -7.05
C GLU A 54 -17.33 -4.12 -6.09
N SER A 55 -17.50 -5.33 -6.63
CA SER A 55 -17.72 -6.54 -5.83
C SER A 55 -16.41 -7.21 -5.38
N SER A 56 -15.26 -6.60 -5.59
CA SER A 56 -13.98 -7.19 -5.18
C SER A 56 -13.90 -7.33 -3.66
N GLN A 57 -13.14 -8.32 -3.21
CA GLN A 57 -12.92 -8.49 -1.77
C GLN A 57 -12.18 -7.28 -1.17
N THR A 58 -11.23 -6.71 -1.92
CA THR A 58 -10.55 -5.49 -1.50
C THR A 58 -11.53 -4.35 -1.26
N ASN A 59 -12.45 -4.11 -2.20
CA ASN A 59 -13.43 -3.03 -2.06
C ASN A 59 -14.33 -3.23 -0.84
N LYS A 60 -14.82 -4.44 -0.63
CA LYS A 60 -15.62 -4.79 0.55
C LYS A 60 -14.85 -4.54 1.84
N ASN A 61 -13.58 -4.93 1.86
CA ASN A 61 -12.72 -4.76 3.03
C ASN A 61 -12.41 -3.29 3.32
N LEU A 62 -12.25 -2.45 2.30
CA LEU A 62 -12.03 -1.03 2.49
C LEU A 62 -13.29 -0.31 2.96
N VAL A 63 -14.46 -0.71 2.50
CA VAL A 63 -15.74 -0.22 3.04
C VAL A 63 -15.84 -0.55 4.54
N PHE A 64 -15.55 -1.77 4.91
CA PHE A 64 -15.50 -2.17 6.32
C PHE A 64 -14.46 -1.35 7.10
N SER A 65 -13.27 -1.18 6.54
CA SER A 65 -12.16 -0.47 7.19
C SER A 65 -12.47 1.01 7.44
N ILE A 66 -13.12 1.69 6.50
CA ILE A 66 -13.46 3.10 6.68
C ILE A 66 -14.54 3.28 7.74
N TRP A 67 -15.52 2.37 7.85
CA TRP A 67 -16.57 2.42 8.86
C TRP A 67 -16.07 2.10 10.27
N PHE A 68 -15.14 1.15 10.39
CA PHE A 68 -14.67 0.63 11.68
C PHE A 68 -13.24 1.02 12.02
N HIS A 69 -12.66 1.98 11.30
CA HIS A 69 -11.30 2.52 11.53
C HIS A 69 -10.23 1.43 11.56
N LYS A 70 -10.29 0.50 10.60
CA LYS A 70 -9.27 -0.55 10.47
C LYS A 70 -8.17 -0.10 9.51
N GLN A 71 -6.96 -0.47 9.86
CA GLN A 71 -5.81 -0.18 8.99
C GLN A 71 -5.75 -1.16 7.81
N VAL A 72 -5.16 -0.67 6.74
CA VAL A 72 -4.69 -1.48 5.61
C VAL A 72 -3.17 -1.38 5.55
N ALA A 73 -2.53 -2.29 4.84
CA ALA A 73 -1.09 -2.26 4.65
C ALA A 73 -0.79 -2.29 3.15
N ILE A 74 0.14 -1.44 2.74
CA ILE A 74 0.63 -1.40 1.37
C ILE A 74 2.10 -1.76 1.40
N THR A 75 2.48 -2.77 0.62
CA THR A 75 3.89 -3.13 0.43
C THR A 75 4.31 -2.73 -0.98
N ILE A 76 5.42 -2.03 -1.07
CA ILE A 76 6.04 -1.67 -2.35
C ILE A 76 7.39 -2.35 -2.45
N LEU A 77 7.63 -3.01 -3.57
CA LEU A 77 8.85 -3.79 -3.82
C LEU A 77 9.46 -3.35 -5.14
N ALA A 78 10.67 -2.81 -5.06
CA ALA A 78 11.45 -2.40 -6.23
C ALA A 78 12.13 -3.61 -6.89
N PRO A 79 12.54 -3.47 -8.17
CA PRO A 79 13.28 -4.54 -8.85
C PRO A 79 14.58 -4.95 -8.16
N ASP A 80 15.24 -4.02 -7.45
CA ASP A 80 16.48 -4.29 -6.70
C ASP A 80 16.23 -4.88 -5.30
N LYS A 81 14.95 -5.20 -4.98
CA LYS A 81 14.49 -5.76 -3.70
C LYS A 81 14.42 -4.76 -2.55
N THR A 82 14.58 -3.47 -2.81
CA THR A 82 14.22 -2.44 -1.83
C THR A 82 12.71 -2.55 -1.56
N CYS A 83 12.35 -2.61 -0.28
CA CYS A 83 10.98 -2.90 0.13
C CYS A 83 10.55 -2.00 1.29
N TYR A 84 9.36 -1.42 1.17
CA TYR A 84 8.73 -0.63 2.23
C TYR A 84 7.32 -1.13 2.47
N GLN A 85 6.91 -1.11 3.73
CA GLN A 85 5.52 -1.31 4.12
C GLN A 85 4.96 0.01 4.65
N ILE A 86 3.79 0.38 4.17
CA ILE A 86 3.07 1.57 4.61
C ILE A 86 1.75 1.11 5.21
N LYS A 87 1.55 1.37 6.50
CA LYS A 87 0.26 1.13 7.14
C LYS A 87 -0.52 2.43 7.13
N GLY A 88 -1.80 2.34 6.84
CA GLY A 88 -2.65 3.51 6.77
C GLY A 88 -4.12 3.16 6.95
N THR A 89 -4.94 4.19 6.98
CA THR A 89 -6.38 4.05 7.17
C THR A 89 -7.11 4.63 5.96
N PRO A 90 -8.07 3.91 5.37
CA PRO A 90 -8.93 4.48 4.35
C PRO A 90 -9.74 5.63 4.95
N VAL A 91 -9.68 6.80 4.31
CA VAL A 91 -10.34 8.01 4.82
C VAL A 91 -11.43 8.51 3.88
N LYS A 92 -11.40 8.11 2.61
CA LYS A 92 -12.40 8.57 1.65
C LYS A 92 -12.54 7.59 0.49
N ALA A 93 -13.78 7.40 0.04
CA ALA A 93 -14.12 6.70 -1.19
C ALA A 93 -14.75 7.71 -2.15
N ILE A 94 -14.14 7.92 -3.31
CA ILE A 94 -14.64 8.87 -4.31
C ILE A 94 -15.34 8.07 -5.40
N ILE A 95 -16.66 8.29 -5.52
CA ILE A 95 -17.52 7.57 -6.48
C ILE A 95 -18.22 8.51 -7.46
N TYR A 96 -18.01 9.81 -7.33
CA TYR A 96 -18.58 10.81 -8.22
C TYR A 96 -17.78 12.11 -8.12
N GLY A 97 -18.10 13.07 -8.98
CA GLY A 97 -17.49 14.39 -8.98
C GLY A 97 -16.40 14.54 -10.04
N LYS A 98 -15.79 15.74 -10.08
CA LYS A 98 -14.84 16.11 -11.12
C LYS A 98 -13.62 15.19 -11.19
N LYS A 99 -13.00 14.89 -10.03
CA LYS A 99 -11.84 14.01 -9.96
C LYS A 99 -12.16 12.60 -10.45
N PHE A 100 -13.31 12.06 -10.05
CA PHE A 100 -13.77 10.75 -10.50
C PHE A 100 -14.00 10.73 -12.00
N GLU A 101 -14.72 11.72 -12.52
CA GLU A 101 -15.04 11.79 -13.96
C GLU A 101 -13.79 11.91 -14.82
N GLU A 102 -12.85 12.74 -14.44
CA GLU A 102 -11.58 12.90 -15.15
C GLU A 102 -10.80 11.60 -15.19
N ARG A 103 -10.71 10.91 -14.06
CA ARG A 103 -10.01 9.63 -13.98
C ARG A 103 -10.74 8.53 -14.75
N TYR A 104 -12.07 8.51 -14.67
CA TYR A 104 -12.91 7.58 -15.43
C TYR A 104 -12.66 7.73 -16.93
N LYS A 105 -12.70 8.95 -17.44
CA LYS A 105 -12.47 9.24 -18.87
C LYS A 105 -11.06 8.82 -19.29
N GLN A 106 -10.07 9.12 -18.48
CA GLN A 106 -8.67 8.75 -18.75
C GLN A 106 -8.50 7.24 -18.87
N LEU A 107 -9.01 6.49 -17.90
CA LEU A 107 -8.92 5.03 -17.89
C LEU A 107 -9.70 4.38 -19.05
N LYS A 108 -10.86 4.91 -19.37
CA LYS A 108 -11.67 4.44 -20.49
C LYS A 108 -10.95 4.64 -21.81
N LYS A 109 -10.32 5.80 -22.00
CA LYS A 109 -9.56 6.13 -23.20
C LYS A 109 -8.28 5.30 -23.34
N GLU A 110 -7.51 5.17 -22.25
CA GLU A 110 -6.19 4.53 -22.28
C GLU A 110 -6.25 3.01 -22.19
N ARG A 111 -7.18 2.47 -21.40
CA ARG A 111 -7.23 1.03 -21.08
C ARG A 111 -8.58 0.37 -21.35
N GLY A 112 -9.62 1.14 -21.69
CA GLY A 112 -10.96 0.60 -21.89
C GLY A 112 -11.58 0.02 -20.62
N ILE A 113 -11.19 0.48 -19.46
CA ILE A 113 -11.61 -0.04 -18.16
C ILE A 113 -12.57 0.95 -17.49
N ASP A 114 -13.62 0.42 -16.86
CA ASP A 114 -14.53 1.22 -16.05
C ASP A 114 -13.97 1.37 -14.63
N LEU A 115 -14.14 2.56 -14.06
CA LEU A 115 -13.72 2.87 -12.71
C LEU A 115 -14.92 2.76 -11.76
N SER A 116 -14.75 2.02 -10.68
CA SER A 116 -15.76 1.93 -9.61
C SER A 116 -15.55 3.00 -8.53
N THR A 117 -14.35 3.08 -8.00
CA THR A 117 -14.06 3.93 -6.84
C THR A 117 -12.59 4.37 -6.85
N ILE A 118 -12.35 5.60 -6.43
CA ILE A 118 -10.99 6.04 -6.08
C ILE A 118 -10.94 6.03 -4.55
N TRP A 119 -10.05 5.20 -3.98
CA TRP A 119 -9.86 5.12 -2.54
C TRP A 119 -8.70 6.01 -2.11
N ILE A 120 -8.91 6.78 -1.05
CA ILE A 120 -7.88 7.62 -0.42
C ILE A 120 -7.49 6.98 0.91
N ILE A 121 -6.20 6.76 1.09
CA ILE A 121 -5.62 6.11 2.27
C ILE A 121 -4.62 7.07 2.91
N GLU A 122 -4.83 7.41 4.17
CA GLU A 122 -3.91 8.25 4.92
C GLU A 122 -2.79 7.38 5.51
N PRO A 123 -1.53 7.61 5.12
CA PRO A 123 -0.42 6.83 5.70
C PRO A 123 -0.18 7.21 7.16
N GLU A 124 0.04 6.21 8.01
CA GLU A 124 0.23 6.41 9.44
C GLU A 124 1.57 5.88 9.94
N GLU A 125 2.11 4.86 9.30
CA GLU A 125 3.38 4.25 9.68
C GLU A 125 4.12 3.75 8.44
N VAL A 126 5.43 3.95 8.42
CA VAL A 126 6.30 3.47 7.35
C VAL A 126 7.38 2.59 7.96
N ILE A 127 7.54 1.39 7.41
CA ILE A 127 8.56 0.44 7.85
C ILE A 127 9.39 0.04 6.64
N GLU A 128 10.71 0.18 6.74
CA GLU A 128 11.58 -0.36 5.72
C GLU A 128 11.76 -1.86 5.95
N GLU A 129 11.33 -2.66 4.97
CA GLU A 129 11.36 -4.13 5.02
C GLU A 129 12.45 -4.72 4.12
N THR A 130 13.34 -3.89 3.59
CA THR A 130 14.48 -4.35 2.78
C THR A 130 15.32 -5.32 3.59
N LEU A 131 15.56 -6.52 3.05
CA LEU A 131 16.23 -7.59 3.79
C LEU A 131 17.58 -7.16 4.37
N ALA A 132 18.41 -6.48 3.58
CA ALA A 132 19.72 -6.03 4.03
C ALA A 132 19.63 -5.07 5.23
N VAL A 133 18.64 -4.17 5.20
CA VAL A 133 18.40 -3.20 6.30
C VAL A 133 17.90 -3.93 7.54
N ARG A 134 16.91 -4.82 7.39
CA ARG A 134 16.35 -5.59 8.51
C ARG A 134 17.41 -6.50 9.15
N LYS A 135 18.23 -7.12 8.32
CA LYS A 135 19.32 -7.98 8.80
C LYS A 135 20.36 -7.19 9.59
N THR A 136 20.73 -6.00 9.13
CA THR A 136 21.64 -5.12 9.86
C THR A 136 21.08 -4.73 11.22
N LEU A 137 19.79 -4.37 11.27
CA LEU A 137 19.10 -4.04 12.53
C LEU A 137 19.03 -5.22 13.47
N GLU A 138 18.77 -6.42 12.95
CA GLU A 138 18.74 -7.65 13.75
C GLU A 138 20.11 -7.95 14.35
N GLU A 139 21.16 -7.86 13.57
CA GLU A 139 22.54 -8.07 14.04
C GLU A 139 22.95 -7.07 15.11
N ALA A 140 22.54 -5.80 14.98
CA ALA A 140 22.81 -4.77 15.96
C ALA A 140 22.03 -4.97 17.27
N GLY A 141 20.76 -5.44 17.16
CA GLY A 141 19.89 -5.66 18.32
C GLY A 141 20.13 -6.99 19.03
N HIS A 142 20.61 -8.01 18.32
CA HIS A 142 20.74 -9.39 18.82
C HIS A 142 22.06 -10.05 18.43
N PRO A 143 23.22 -9.47 18.81
CA PRO A 143 24.51 -9.99 18.39
C PRO A 143 24.79 -11.40 18.92
N LEU A 144 24.24 -11.77 20.10
CA LEU A 144 24.42 -13.09 20.67
C LEU A 144 23.70 -14.18 19.88
N LEU A 145 22.51 -13.89 19.35
CA LEU A 145 21.76 -14.83 18.53
C LEU A 145 22.50 -15.14 17.24
N ARG A 146 23.10 -14.14 16.61
CA ARG A 146 23.94 -14.32 15.44
C ARG A 146 25.13 -15.25 15.73
N HIS A 147 25.76 -15.06 16.89
CA HIS A 147 26.87 -15.89 17.33
C HIS A 147 26.44 -17.34 17.54
N LEU A 148 25.29 -17.56 18.15
CA LEU A 148 24.73 -18.89 18.34
C LEU A 148 24.40 -19.59 17.03
N ASP A 149 23.82 -18.89 16.08
CA ASP A 149 23.54 -19.41 14.74
C ASP A 149 24.83 -19.89 14.04
N THR A 150 25.90 -19.14 14.20
CA THR A 150 27.22 -19.52 13.66
C THR A 150 27.75 -20.80 14.32
N LEU A 151 27.49 -21.00 15.58
CA LEU A 151 27.96 -22.18 16.34
C LEU A 151 27.17 -23.44 16.00
N LEU A 152 25.92 -23.32 15.52
CA LEU A 152 25.09 -24.47 15.17
C LEU A 152 25.46 -25.11 13.84
N PHE A 153 26.25 -24.46 13.08
CA PHE A 153 26.76 -24.91 11.78
C PHE A 153 28.26 -25.05 11.82
#